data_7764041049fac726bc98ef760462a974
#
_entry.id   7764041049fac726bc98ef760462a974
#
_cell.length_a   1.000
_cell.length_b   1.000
_cell.length_c   1.000
_cell.angle_alpha   90.00
_cell.angle_beta   90.00
_cell.angle_gamma   90.00
#
_symmetry.space_group_name_H-M   'P 1'
#
loop_
_entity.id
_entity.type
_entity.pdbx_description
1 polymer ?
#
loop_
_entity_poly.entity_id
_entity_poly.type
_entity_poly.pdbx_seq_one_letter_code
_entity_poly.pdbx_strand_id
1 'polypeptide(L)'
;RTDTGVHAEQYFFHVDISKDQDFDSLLNRLNLMLPQEILIKSYEIKNPDFHARFSAISRTYEYRISQKKEPFLNTMFNHISHNIDIDLMNESCNKLIGFNDFTSFSKVHTEVNNFNCHVYEAFWTKKNHQIIFTIKANRFLRNMVRAIVGTMLLVGRNKISIQDFCDIIASKSRSSAGPSVKAKGLFLTKVNYNNNG
;
A
#
# COMPACT_ATOMS: atom_id res chain seq x y z
N ARG A 1 -9.02 -3.89 3.53
CA ARG A 1 -9.52 -3.63 2.18
C ARG A 1 -8.41 -3.01 1.34
N THR A 2 -8.25 -3.48 0.09
CA THR A 2 -7.35 -2.92 -0.92
C THR A 2 -8.18 -2.46 -2.12
N ASP A 3 -7.60 -1.62 -2.98
CA ASP A 3 -8.23 -1.26 -4.25
C ASP A 3 -8.23 -2.46 -5.22
N THR A 4 -9.10 -2.45 -6.21
CA THR A 4 -9.13 -3.47 -7.27
C THR A 4 -7.79 -3.52 -8.01
N GLY A 5 -7.25 -4.73 -8.21
CA GLY A 5 -5.97 -4.99 -8.88
C GLY A 5 -4.73 -4.77 -8.01
N VAL A 6 -4.89 -4.51 -6.71
CA VAL A 6 -3.81 -4.47 -5.72
C VAL A 6 -3.58 -5.88 -5.18
N HIS A 7 -2.32 -6.27 -5.09
CA HIS A 7 -1.91 -7.56 -4.54
C HIS A 7 -1.79 -7.51 -3.01
N ALA A 8 -1.87 -8.67 -2.36
CA ALA A 8 -1.61 -8.81 -0.94
C ALA A 8 -0.82 -10.09 -0.67
N GLU A 9 0.39 -9.95 -0.12
CA GLU A 9 1.18 -11.09 0.37
C GLU A 9 0.72 -11.54 1.74
N GLN A 10 0.16 -10.58 2.51
CA GLN A 10 -0.47 -10.81 3.80
C GLN A 10 -1.79 -10.04 3.86
N TYR A 11 -2.88 -10.76 4.07
CA TYR A 11 -4.22 -10.19 4.18
C TYR A 11 -4.97 -10.88 5.31
N PHE A 12 -5.71 -10.10 6.11
CA PHE A 12 -6.49 -10.63 7.23
C PHE A 12 -7.97 -10.32 7.04
N PHE A 13 -8.79 -11.29 7.33
CA PHE A 13 -10.21 -11.13 7.54
C PHE A 13 -10.61 -11.79 8.86
N HIS A 14 -11.74 -11.46 9.42
CA HIS A 14 -12.32 -12.10 10.58
C HIS A 14 -13.72 -12.56 10.24
N VAL A 15 -14.14 -13.60 10.91
CA VAL A 15 -15.46 -14.21 10.77
C VAL A 15 -15.86 -14.85 12.10
N ASP A 16 -17.13 -14.75 12.45
CA ASP A 16 -17.68 -15.44 13.61
C ASP A 16 -18.13 -16.84 13.18
N ILE A 17 -17.57 -17.86 13.84
CA ILE A 17 -17.85 -19.27 13.53
C ILE A 17 -18.16 -20.01 14.84
N SER A 18 -19.00 -21.05 14.77
CA SER A 18 -19.25 -21.95 15.89
C SER A 18 -17.96 -22.61 16.38
N LYS A 19 -17.80 -22.73 17.71
CA LYS A 19 -16.62 -23.32 18.33
C LYS A 19 -16.46 -24.82 18.05
N ASP A 20 -17.54 -25.51 17.66
CA ASP A 20 -17.57 -26.96 17.41
C ASP A 20 -17.05 -27.35 16.02
N GLN A 21 -16.46 -26.41 15.29
CA GLN A 21 -15.90 -26.65 13.97
C GLN A 21 -14.49 -27.25 14.06
N ASP A 22 -14.21 -28.25 13.22
CA ASP A 22 -12.86 -28.67 12.91
C ASP A 22 -12.23 -27.63 11.93
N PHE A 23 -11.46 -26.71 12.51
CA PHE A 23 -10.88 -25.58 11.76
C PHE A 23 -9.85 -26.02 10.72
N ASP A 24 -9.10 -27.11 10.94
CA ASP A 24 -8.11 -27.60 9.97
C ASP A 24 -8.80 -28.19 8.75
N SER A 25 -9.85 -28.98 8.97
CA SER A 25 -10.70 -29.51 7.89
C SER A 25 -11.38 -28.36 7.12
N LEU A 26 -11.91 -27.35 7.84
CA LEU A 26 -12.53 -26.19 7.23
C LEU A 26 -11.55 -25.41 6.35
N LEU A 27 -10.33 -25.14 6.82
CA LEU A 27 -9.29 -24.43 6.07
C LEU A 27 -8.93 -25.17 4.78
N ASN A 28 -8.75 -26.49 4.86
CA ASN A 28 -8.46 -27.31 3.68
C ASN A 28 -9.61 -27.26 2.65
N ARG A 29 -10.86 -27.39 3.10
CA ARG A 29 -12.05 -27.32 2.23
C ARG A 29 -12.19 -25.94 1.57
N LEU A 30 -11.96 -24.86 2.32
CA LEU A 30 -11.99 -23.50 1.77
C LEU A 30 -10.93 -23.32 0.67
N ASN A 31 -9.70 -23.79 0.91
CA ASN A 31 -8.63 -23.67 -0.08
C ASN A 31 -8.89 -24.49 -1.35
N LEU A 32 -9.62 -25.60 -1.28
CA LEU A 32 -10.07 -26.34 -2.45
C LEU A 32 -11.14 -25.61 -3.26
N MET A 33 -11.92 -24.74 -2.65
CA MET A 33 -13.00 -23.98 -3.29
C MET A 33 -12.53 -22.62 -3.83
N LEU A 34 -11.44 -22.06 -3.29
CA LEU A 34 -10.92 -20.76 -3.68
C LEU A 34 -10.18 -20.84 -5.04
N PRO A 35 -10.18 -19.74 -5.81
CA PRO A 35 -9.37 -19.67 -7.03
C PRO A 35 -7.89 -19.73 -6.69
N GLN A 36 -7.06 -20.14 -7.66
CA GLN A 36 -5.61 -20.37 -7.48
C GLN A 36 -4.83 -19.14 -7.00
N GLU A 37 -5.38 -17.95 -7.19
CA GLU A 37 -4.79 -16.67 -6.76
C GLU A 37 -5.00 -16.37 -5.27
N ILE A 38 -5.81 -17.18 -4.55
CA ILE A 38 -6.14 -16.95 -3.14
C ILE A 38 -5.83 -18.19 -2.33
N LEU A 39 -5.01 -18.02 -1.30
CA LEU A 39 -4.67 -19.06 -0.32
C LEU A 39 -4.90 -18.57 1.10
N ILE A 40 -5.70 -19.28 1.87
CA ILE A 40 -5.80 -19.10 3.34
C ILE A 40 -4.63 -19.88 3.97
N LYS A 41 -3.67 -19.14 4.54
CA LYS A 41 -2.43 -19.72 5.08
C LYS A 41 -2.62 -20.33 6.46
N SER A 42 -3.40 -19.66 7.31
CA SER A 42 -3.62 -20.05 8.70
C SER A 42 -4.85 -19.35 9.27
N TYR A 43 -5.30 -19.84 10.40
CA TYR A 43 -6.30 -19.17 11.23
C TYR A 43 -5.77 -18.93 12.64
N GLU A 44 -6.38 -18.00 13.34
CA GLU A 44 -6.10 -17.71 14.75
C GLU A 44 -7.40 -17.30 15.44
N ILE A 45 -7.65 -17.87 16.62
CA ILE A 45 -8.82 -17.51 17.42
C ILE A 45 -8.49 -16.21 18.16
N LYS A 46 -9.37 -15.23 18.04
CA LYS A 46 -9.24 -13.92 18.65
C LYS A 46 -10.39 -13.61 19.60
N ASN A 47 -10.19 -12.62 20.45
CA ASN A 47 -11.25 -12.09 21.31
C ASN A 47 -12.42 -11.55 20.47
N PRO A 48 -13.67 -11.58 20.99
CA PRO A 48 -14.86 -11.14 20.27
C PRO A 48 -14.79 -9.70 19.75
N ASP A 49 -14.06 -8.82 20.43
CA ASP A 49 -13.89 -7.42 20.06
C ASP A 49 -12.85 -7.20 18.94
N PHE A 50 -12.13 -8.25 18.52
CA PHE A 50 -11.13 -8.15 17.48
C PHE A 50 -11.77 -7.84 16.12
N HIS A 51 -11.24 -6.83 15.44
CA HIS A 51 -11.66 -6.47 14.10
C HIS A 51 -10.45 -6.35 13.18
N ALA A 52 -10.32 -7.21 12.18
CA ALA A 52 -9.16 -7.30 11.28
C ALA A 52 -8.72 -5.96 10.63
N ARG A 53 -9.64 -5.04 10.43
CA ARG A 53 -9.33 -3.70 9.89
C ARG A 53 -8.97 -2.69 10.98
N PHE A 54 -9.72 -2.65 12.07
CA PHE A 54 -9.63 -1.57 13.06
C PHE A 54 -8.63 -1.88 14.17
N SER A 55 -8.42 -3.15 14.51
CA SER A 55 -7.42 -3.57 15.50
C SER A 55 -5.97 -3.54 14.95
N ALA A 56 -5.80 -3.37 13.65
CA ALA A 56 -4.46 -3.29 13.07
C ALA A 56 -3.79 -1.94 13.37
N ILE A 57 -2.56 -1.98 13.89
CA ILE A 57 -1.77 -0.81 14.30
C ILE A 57 -0.94 -0.20 13.18
N SER A 58 -0.50 -1.02 12.23
CA SER A 58 0.20 -0.52 11.04
C SER A 58 0.04 -1.45 9.84
N ARG A 59 0.26 -0.91 8.66
CA ARG A 59 0.31 -1.61 7.38
C ARG A 59 1.55 -1.17 6.64
N THR A 60 2.16 -2.11 5.91
CA THR A 60 3.28 -1.83 5.00
C THR A 60 2.84 -2.17 3.59
N TYR A 61 3.11 -1.27 2.67
CA TYR A 61 2.92 -1.46 1.25
C TYR A 61 4.24 -1.37 0.52
N GLU A 62 4.38 -2.12 -0.54
CA GLU A 62 5.41 -1.96 -1.56
C GLU A 62 4.79 -1.58 -2.89
N TYR A 63 5.45 -0.67 -3.62
CA TYR A 63 5.13 -0.42 -5.02
C TYR A 63 6.30 -0.82 -5.89
N ARG A 64 6.07 -1.75 -6.82
CA ARG A 64 7.10 -2.40 -7.62
C ARG A 64 7.11 -1.86 -9.05
N ILE A 65 8.28 -1.34 -9.47
CA ILE A 65 8.53 -0.79 -10.80
C ILE A 65 9.63 -1.61 -11.46
N SER A 66 9.50 -1.88 -12.76
CA SER A 66 10.58 -2.41 -13.59
C SER A 66 10.92 -1.41 -14.71
N GLN A 67 12.21 -1.12 -14.87
CA GLN A 67 12.73 -0.31 -15.98
C GLN A 67 12.91 -1.12 -17.29
N LYS A 68 12.77 -2.44 -17.22
CA LYS A 68 12.74 -3.34 -18.37
C LYS A 68 11.38 -4.01 -18.50
N LYS A 69 11.04 -4.43 -19.70
CA LYS A 69 9.85 -5.27 -19.91
C LYS A 69 10.07 -6.63 -19.25
N GLU A 70 9.13 -7.05 -18.42
CA GLU A 70 9.11 -8.30 -17.70
C GLU A 70 7.86 -9.10 -18.09
N PRO A 71 7.89 -9.88 -19.19
CA PRO A 71 6.69 -10.55 -19.69
C PRO A 71 6.02 -11.45 -18.66
N PHE A 72 6.82 -12.21 -17.88
CA PHE A 72 6.31 -13.13 -16.85
C PHE A 72 5.85 -12.42 -15.56
N LEU A 73 6.33 -11.22 -15.31
CA LEU A 73 5.99 -10.42 -14.12
C LEU A 73 5.11 -9.20 -14.45
N ASN A 74 4.57 -9.16 -15.64
CA ASN A 74 3.81 -8.01 -16.15
C ASN A 74 2.57 -7.69 -15.29
N THR A 75 1.98 -8.64 -14.57
CA THR A 75 0.88 -8.41 -13.63
C THR A 75 1.34 -7.91 -12.26
N MET A 76 2.65 -7.98 -11.94
CA MET A 76 3.23 -7.70 -10.63
C MET A 76 4.10 -6.44 -10.61
N PHE A 77 4.52 -5.95 -11.78
CA PHE A 77 5.36 -4.76 -11.90
C PHE A 77 4.71 -3.72 -12.81
N ASN A 78 4.88 -2.46 -12.43
CA ASN A 78 4.58 -1.35 -13.32
C ASN A 78 5.82 -1.04 -14.16
N HIS A 79 5.73 -1.19 -15.49
CA HIS A 79 6.84 -0.87 -16.38
C HIS A 79 6.95 0.63 -16.60
N ILE A 80 8.14 1.19 -16.36
CA ILE A 80 8.48 2.59 -16.58
C ILE A 80 9.87 2.65 -17.23
N SER A 81 9.93 3.06 -18.50
CA SER A 81 11.16 3.09 -19.29
C SER A 81 12.04 4.33 -19.06
N HIS A 82 11.51 5.34 -18.36
CA HIS A 82 12.24 6.58 -18.12
C HIS A 82 13.31 6.41 -17.04
N ASN A 83 14.39 7.18 -17.16
CA ASN A 83 15.33 7.38 -16.07
C ASN A 83 14.63 8.07 -14.90
N ILE A 84 14.90 7.57 -13.70
CA ILE A 84 14.32 8.04 -12.44
C ILE A 84 15.46 8.25 -11.46
N ASP A 85 15.54 9.43 -10.90
CA ASP A 85 16.49 9.79 -9.84
C ASP A 85 15.94 9.27 -8.49
N ILE A 86 16.56 8.22 -7.98
CA ILE A 86 16.17 7.57 -6.73
C ILE A 86 16.55 8.42 -5.51
N ASP A 87 17.63 9.18 -5.59
CA ASP A 87 18.10 10.01 -4.48
C ASP A 87 17.13 11.17 -4.24
N LEU A 88 16.69 11.86 -5.28
CA LEU A 88 15.65 12.89 -5.17
C LEU A 88 14.33 12.33 -4.64
N MET A 89 13.96 11.11 -5.05
CA MET A 89 12.74 10.47 -4.54
C MET A 89 12.89 10.08 -3.06
N ASN A 90 14.06 9.65 -2.62
CA ASN A 90 14.33 9.37 -1.20
C ASN A 90 14.34 10.65 -0.36
N GLU A 91 14.87 11.74 -0.88
CA GLU A 91 14.78 13.04 -0.22
C GLU A 91 13.31 13.48 -0.05
N SER A 92 12.48 13.26 -1.06
CA SER A 92 11.03 13.47 -0.95
C SER A 92 10.37 12.58 0.10
N CYS A 93 10.84 11.34 0.29
CA CYS A 93 10.36 10.46 1.36
C CYS A 93 10.64 11.04 2.75
N ASN A 94 11.84 11.61 2.96
CA ASN A 94 12.19 12.26 4.23
C ASN A 94 11.23 13.45 4.54
N LYS A 95 10.84 14.20 3.52
CA LYS A 95 9.85 15.27 3.69
C LYS A 95 8.45 14.71 3.96
N LEU A 96 8.05 13.65 3.25
CA LEU A 96 6.73 13.01 3.39
C LEU A 96 6.43 12.58 4.84
N ILE A 97 7.42 12.02 5.55
CA ILE A 97 7.28 11.55 6.93
C ILE A 97 6.89 12.68 7.90
N GLY A 98 7.25 13.92 7.60
CA GLY A 98 6.92 15.09 8.40
C GLY A 98 5.46 15.57 8.30
N PHE A 99 4.67 15.05 7.36
CA PHE A 99 3.28 15.42 7.17
C PHE A 99 2.32 14.45 7.87
N ASN A 100 1.16 14.95 8.27
CA ASN A 100 0.09 14.14 8.86
C ASN A 100 -1.19 14.16 8.03
N ASP A 101 -1.50 15.26 7.34
CA ASP A 101 -2.69 15.39 6.50
C ASP A 101 -2.36 15.01 5.05
N PHE A 102 -3.00 13.97 4.56
CA PHE A 102 -2.79 13.40 3.22
C PHE A 102 -3.98 13.59 2.29
N THR A 103 -4.76 14.65 2.48
CA THR A 103 -5.92 14.99 1.64
C THR A 103 -5.56 15.00 0.16
N SER A 104 -4.40 15.57 -0.22
CA SER A 104 -3.92 15.64 -1.61
C SER A 104 -3.74 14.28 -2.28
N PHE A 105 -3.60 13.22 -1.51
CA PHE A 105 -3.42 11.86 -2.04
C PHE A 105 -4.65 10.96 -1.86
N SER A 106 -5.72 11.46 -1.27
CA SER A 106 -6.96 10.71 -1.11
C SER A 106 -7.82 10.75 -2.38
N LYS A 107 -8.53 9.66 -2.66
CA LYS A 107 -9.57 9.68 -3.70
C LYS A 107 -10.69 10.65 -3.27
N VAL A 108 -11.15 11.48 -4.20
CA VAL A 108 -12.28 12.38 -4.00
C VAL A 108 -13.56 11.56 -3.71
N HIS A 109 -14.48 12.13 -2.94
CA HIS A 109 -15.75 11.51 -2.53
C HIS A 109 -15.56 10.19 -1.74
N THR A 110 -14.69 10.21 -0.74
CA THR A 110 -14.56 9.11 0.23
C THR A 110 -15.19 9.51 1.56
N GLU A 111 -16.02 8.62 2.09
CA GLU A 111 -16.58 8.74 3.45
C GLU A 111 -15.48 8.43 4.47
N VAL A 112 -14.72 9.42 4.88
CA VAL A 112 -13.71 9.32 5.95
C VAL A 112 -13.87 10.47 6.93
N ASN A 113 -13.72 10.20 8.22
CA ASN A 113 -13.86 11.21 9.27
C ASN A 113 -12.72 12.25 9.23
N ASN A 114 -11.53 11.87 8.78
CA ASN A 114 -10.38 12.75 8.62
C ASN A 114 -9.38 12.15 7.63
N PHE A 115 -8.44 12.97 7.17
CA PHE A 115 -7.38 12.60 6.22
C PHE A 115 -6.02 12.39 6.89
N ASN A 116 -5.97 12.32 8.22
CA ASN A 116 -4.74 12.17 8.96
C ASN A 116 -4.23 10.73 8.90
N CYS A 117 -2.96 10.58 8.56
CA CYS A 117 -2.21 9.34 8.62
C CYS A 117 -0.85 9.62 9.26
N HIS A 118 -0.32 8.67 10.01
CA HIS A 118 1.03 8.75 10.53
C HIS A 118 1.93 7.79 9.77
N VAL A 119 2.82 8.34 8.96
CA VAL A 119 3.79 7.58 8.18
C VAL A 119 5.01 7.34 9.07
N TYR A 120 5.35 6.08 9.31
CA TYR A 120 6.48 5.67 10.15
C TYR A 120 7.77 5.59 9.35
N GLU A 121 7.67 5.09 8.11
CA GLU A 121 8.81 4.99 7.19
C GLU A 121 8.33 5.06 5.74
N ALA A 122 9.18 5.62 4.89
CA ALA A 122 9.01 5.64 3.45
C ALA A 122 10.38 5.70 2.79
N PHE A 123 10.65 4.83 1.82
CA PHE A 123 11.94 4.83 1.10
C PHE A 123 11.85 4.10 -0.23
N TRP A 124 12.78 4.42 -1.12
CA TRP A 124 12.99 3.76 -2.39
C TRP A 124 14.27 2.94 -2.38
N THR A 125 14.21 1.75 -2.94
CA THR A 125 15.39 0.92 -3.21
C THR A 125 15.47 0.58 -4.69
N LYS A 126 16.69 0.43 -5.20
CA LYS A 126 16.93 0.00 -6.58
C LYS A 126 17.87 -1.20 -6.57
N LYS A 127 17.45 -2.27 -7.22
CA LYS A 127 18.27 -3.44 -7.48
C LYS A 127 18.19 -3.79 -8.96
N ASN A 128 19.30 -3.61 -9.68
CA ASN A 128 19.33 -3.77 -11.14
C ASN A 128 18.31 -2.83 -11.82
N HIS A 129 17.35 -3.41 -12.54
CA HIS A 129 16.28 -2.70 -13.23
C HIS A 129 14.96 -2.62 -12.46
N GLN A 130 14.93 -3.18 -11.26
CA GLN A 130 13.76 -3.14 -10.37
C GLN A 130 13.92 -2.04 -9.33
N ILE A 131 12.86 -1.27 -9.14
CA ILE A 131 12.75 -0.17 -8.19
C ILE A 131 11.54 -0.44 -7.33
N ILE A 132 11.73 -0.39 -6.01
CA ILE A 132 10.70 -0.69 -5.02
C ILE A 132 10.56 0.49 -4.08
N PHE A 133 9.34 0.99 -3.96
CA PHE A 133 8.94 1.93 -2.91
C PHE A 133 8.32 1.17 -1.76
N THR A 134 8.83 1.35 -0.56
CA THR A 134 8.27 0.82 0.68
C THR A 134 7.69 1.95 1.51
N ILE A 135 6.48 1.78 2.03
CA ILE A 135 5.84 2.74 2.93
C ILE A 135 5.08 2.01 4.05
N LYS A 136 5.28 2.47 5.29
CA LYS A 136 4.57 1.97 6.47
C LYS A 136 3.87 3.11 7.19
N ALA A 137 2.59 2.91 7.52
CA ALA A 137 1.79 3.89 8.26
C ALA A 137 0.77 3.20 9.18
N ASN A 138 0.22 3.97 10.14
CA ASN A 138 -0.89 3.50 10.98
C ASN A 138 -2.14 3.17 10.17
N ARG A 139 -2.42 3.94 9.12
CA ARG A 139 -3.51 3.74 8.15
C ARG A 139 -3.16 4.35 6.81
N PHE A 140 -3.93 3.99 5.79
CA PHE A 140 -3.87 4.61 4.47
C PHE A 140 -5.26 5.02 4.00
N LEU A 141 -5.33 6.13 3.30
CA LEU A 141 -6.52 6.59 2.61
C LEU A 141 -6.68 5.82 1.29
N ARG A 142 -7.90 5.81 0.76
CA ARG A 142 -8.16 5.19 -0.54
C ARG A 142 -7.30 5.84 -1.63
N ASN A 143 -6.57 5.01 -2.39
CA ASN A 143 -5.66 5.40 -3.47
C ASN A 143 -4.38 6.16 -3.02
N MET A 144 -4.16 6.39 -1.71
CA MET A 144 -3.08 7.22 -1.16
C MET A 144 -1.71 6.81 -1.68
N VAL A 145 -1.29 5.57 -1.50
CA VAL A 145 0.05 5.11 -1.91
C VAL A 145 0.28 5.29 -3.41
N ARG A 146 -0.72 5.00 -4.22
CA ARG A 146 -0.64 5.13 -5.69
C ARG A 146 -0.50 6.59 -6.13
N ALA A 147 -1.14 7.52 -5.44
CA ALA A 147 -1.03 8.96 -5.72
C ALA A 147 0.34 9.50 -5.26
N ILE A 148 0.82 9.08 -4.07
CA ILE A 148 2.17 9.41 -3.58
C ILE A 148 3.23 8.98 -4.59
N VAL A 149 3.22 7.70 -4.99
CA VAL A 149 4.17 7.15 -5.96
C VAL A 149 4.10 7.93 -7.28
N GLY A 150 2.90 8.19 -7.79
CA GLY A 150 2.75 8.94 -9.04
C GLY A 150 3.31 10.35 -8.98
N THR A 151 3.18 11.02 -7.84
CA THR A 151 3.73 12.35 -7.63
C THR A 151 5.25 12.31 -7.43
N MET A 152 5.78 11.35 -6.66
CA MET A 152 7.22 11.15 -6.50
C MET A 152 7.93 10.80 -7.82
N LEU A 153 7.26 10.09 -8.72
CA LEU A 153 7.80 9.84 -10.06
C LEU A 153 7.94 11.13 -10.90
N LEU A 154 7.16 12.17 -10.64
CA LEU A 154 7.39 13.48 -11.25
C LEU A 154 8.65 14.14 -10.71
N VAL A 155 8.91 14.02 -9.38
CA VAL A 155 10.18 14.48 -8.77
C VAL A 155 11.36 13.72 -9.37
N GLY A 156 11.34 12.39 -9.35
CA GLY A 156 12.44 11.56 -9.88
C GLY A 156 12.71 11.74 -11.38
N ARG A 157 11.78 12.35 -12.11
CA ARG A 157 11.93 12.74 -13.52
C ARG A 157 12.29 14.22 -13.69
N ASN A 158 12.57 14.95 -12.62
CA ASN A 158 12.82 16.41 -12.63
C ASN A 158 11.69 17.23 -13.31
N LYS A 159 10.42 16.78 -13.16
CA LYS A 159 9.24 17.51 -13.67
C LYS A 159 8.68 18.48 -12.65
N ILE A 160 8.88 18.19 -11.38
CA ILE A 160 8.58 19.05 -10.22
C ILE A 160 9.76 18.97 -9.26
N SER A 161 9.98 20.00 -8.47
CA SER A 161 10.98 20.03 -7.42
C SER A 161 10.48 19.32 -6.14
N ILE A 162 11.37 19.10 -5.18
CA ILE A 162 11.01 18.60 -3.86
C ILE A 162 10.14 19.62 -3.11
N GLN A 163 10.38 20.91 -3.34
CA GLN A 163 9.54 21.97 -2.74
C GLN A 163 8.11 21.90 -3.31
N ASP A 164 7.95 21.76 -4.64
CA ASP A 164 6.63 21.56 -5.26
C ASP A 164 5.91 20.33 -4.69
N PHE A 165 6.65 19.23 -4.41
CA PHE A 165 6.07 18.06 -3.75
C PHE A 165 5.54 18.38 -2.36
N CYS A 166 6.27 19.16 -1.55
CA CYS A 166 5.82 19.62 -0.23
C CYS A 166 4.58 20.54 -0.37
N ASP A 167 4.58 21.44 -1.32
CA ASP A 167 3.49 22.39 -1.58
C ASP A 167 2.21 21.66 -2.04
N ILE A 168 2.36 20.59 -2.84
CA ILE A 168 1.25 19.70 -3.21
C ILE A 168 0.63 19.07 -1.97
N ILE A 169 1.43 18.58 -1.02
CA ILE A 169 0.89 18.00 0.22
C ILE A 169 0.16 19.09 1.02
N ALA A 170 0.79 20.23 1.21
CA ALA A 170 0.27 21.36 1.98
C ALA A 170 -1.02 21.95 1.38
N SER A 171 -1.20 21.87 0.06
CA SER A 171 -2.37 22.39 -0.66
C SER A 171 -3.68 21.68 -0.32
N LYS A 172 -3.62 20.47 0.25
CA LYS A 172 -4.77 19.61 0.56
C LYS A 172 -5.74 19.43 -0.63
N SER A 173 -5.19 19.43 -1.83
CA SER A 173 -5.93 19.35 -3.09
C SER A 173 -5.50 18.13 -3.92
N ARG A 174 -6.44 17.21 -4.20
CA ARG A 174 -6.15 16.04 -5.04
C ARG A 174 -5.78 16.42 -6.48
N SER A 175 -6.32 17.52 -6.99
CA SER A 175 -6.02 17.99 -8.35
C SER A 175 -4.58 18.49 -8.50
N SER A 176 -3.94 18.93 -7.43
CA SER A 176 -2.53 19.35 -7.43
C SER A 176 -1.56 18.17 -7.50
N ALA A 177 -1.97 17.00 -7.01
CA ALA A 177 -1.13 15.81 -7.00
C ALA A 177 -1.03 15.15 -8.39
N GLY A 178 0.08 14.45 -8.62
CA GLY A 178 0.29 13.69 -9.84
C GLY A 178 -0.74 12.56 -10.06
N PRO A 179 -0.75 11.97 -11.26
CA PRO A 179 -1.65 10.86 -11.58
C PRO A 179 -1.32 9.63 -10.74
N SER A 180 -2.36 8.90 -10.33
CA SER A 180 -2.16 7.65 -9.60
C SER A 180 -1.56 6.58 -10.50
N VAL A 181 -0.54 5.89 -10.03
CA VAL A 181 0.07 4.76 -10.75
C VAL A 181 -0.86 3.54 -10.80
N LYS A 182 -0.58 2.61 -11.71
CA LYS A 182 -1.38 1.38 -11.91
C LYS A 182 -1.40 0.52 -10.64
N ALA A 183 -2.55 -0.08 -10.33
CA ALA A 183 -2.74 -0.91 -9.13
C ALA A 183 -1.84 -2.15 -9.10
N LYS A 184 -1.57 -2.76 -10.25
CA LYS A 184 -0.82 -4.01 -10.39
C LYS A 184 0.60 -4.01 -9.79
N GLY A 185 1.21 -2.84 -9.60
CA GLY A 185 2.51 -2.71 -8.93
C GLY A 185 2.41 -2.59 -7.41
N LEU A 186 1.21 -2.44 -6.83
CA LEU A 186 1.01 -2.22 -5.41
C LEU A 186 0.74 -3.54 -4.67
N PHE A 187 1.47 -3.75 -3.56
CA PHE A 187 1.38 -4.93 -2.71
C PHE A 187 1.18 -4.53 -1.26
N LEU A 188 0.15 -5.06 -0.60
CA LEU A 188 0.08 -5.08 0.85
C LEU A 188 0.98 -6.21 1.36
N THR A 189 2.14 -5.86 1.92
CA THR A 189 3.16 -6.86 2.31
C THR A 189 3.06 -7.23 3.78
N LYS A 190 2.59 -6.32 4.65
CA LYS A 190 2.51 -6.59 6.09
C LYS A 190 1.38 -5.83 6.76
N VAL A 191 0.70 -6.50 7.68
CA VAL A 191 -0.26 -5.90 8.62
C VAL A 191 0.18 -6.29 10.03
N ASN A 192 0.33 -5.32 10.92
CA ASN A 192 0.71 -5.59 12.31
C ASN A 192 -0.47 -5.33 13.24
N TYR A 193 -0.59 -6.19 14.24
CA TYR A 193 -1.52 -6.09 15.36
C TYR A 193 -0.74 -6.04 16.67
N ASN A 194 -1.36 -5.57 17.75
CA ASN A 194 -0.78 -5.72 19.09
C ASN A 194 -0.73 -7.21 19.46
N ASN A 195 0.38 -7.65 20.06
CA ASN A 195 0.54 -9.04 20.52
C ASN A 195 -0.32 -9.38 21.76
N ASN A 196 -1.17 -8.47 22.22
CA ASN A 196 -1.99 -8.61 23.41
C ASN A 196 -3.46 -8.90 23.04
N GLY A 197 -3.69 -9.97 22.27
CA GLY A 197 -5.05 -10.37 21.92
C GLY A 197 -5.13 -11.81 21.45
#